data_facb64b7443d3cd172950572c88dfa62
#
_entry.id   facb64b7443d3cd172950572c88dfa62
#
_cell.length_a   1.000
_cell.length_b   1.000
_cell.length_c   1.000
_cell.angle_alpha   90.00
_cell.angle_beta   90.00
_cell.angle_gamma   90.00
#
_symmetry.space_group_name_H-M   'P 1'
#
loop_
_entity.id
_entity.type
_entity.pdbx_description
1 polymer ?
#
loop_
_entity_poly.entity_id
_entity_poly.type
_entity_poly.pdbx_seq_one_letter_code
_entity_poly.pdbx_strand_id
1 'polypeptide(L)'
;MKKESMPYGIYHLLTCVLAVVMAVLAVLVSQRAEEKWYLKLDVSPSGVTNLSDYTLSRLHALDEDVLLYPVYTSGYDSTVRDLVTETLNKMSAECAHVRVETIDPVTQPQRIAALSGDAGSIENGTVFITNQDATRIIRLSPEEFLFSRTVLGEEYTIYCGEAQLIGAIGRACTDNPVGVYFLTGHGELSQEDCSLLALQLRSNGFEVHSGEIARIAPAATDILLLLAPRSDLTGDEAQTLAAFLDNGGRVLVACGADTPLSRLTQLQAVCSLYGLGFQSGWVVESAAESDRYVDAPEYLSPVVAADYEITGRILLPRASALITPALRPGVTVTPLLTTSDRAVLHPDASGNALDSQAGDVSGQFLLGAMAKKSSGTALSLLASSDMLRDSASISGASVLDASDNLALLTDLVTDMADIDQTASLDAGVKRLPAQRITFDSESSRQRVTILALTVIPGVLLLTMAVVLLKRRRL
;
A
#
# COMPACT_ATOMS: atom_id res chain seq x y z
N MET A 1 27.35 -61.12 46.59
CA MET A 1 27.27 -59.73 46.23
C MET A 1 25.82 -59.29 46.20
N LYS A 2 25.31 -58.61 47.25
CA LYS A 2 23.95 -58.08 47.29
C LYS A 2 23.90 -56.82 46.32
N LYS A 3 23.09 -56.92 45.28
CA LYS A 3 22.72 -55.74 44.45
C LYS A 3 21.89 -54.86 45.36
N GLU A 4 22.46 -53.75 45.81
CA GLU A 4 21.71 -52.66 46.43
C GLU A 4 20.80 -52.07 45.36
N SER A 5 19.49 -52.30 45.47
CA SER A 5 18.50 -51.67 44.65
C SER A 5 18.38 -50.21 45.09
N MET A 6 18.67 -49.26 44.24
CA MET A 6 18.42 -47.84 44.48
C MET A 6 17.00 -47.66 45.05
N PRO A 7 16.83 -46.82 46.09
CA PRO A 7 15.51 -46.56 46.64
C PRO A 7 14.61 -45.92 45.59
N TYR A 8 13.38 -46.43 45.49
CA TYR A 8 12.39 -46.11 44.46
C TYR A 8 12.17 -44.57 44.26
N GLY A 9 12.35 -43.75 45.32
CA GLY A 9 12.26 -42.32 45.28
C GLY A 9 13.35 -41.63 44.44
N ILE A 10 14.58 -42.19 44.41
CA ILE A 10 15.69 -41.66 43.62
C ILE A 10 15.45 -41.92 42.13
N TYR A 11 14.84 -43.06 41.78
CA TYR A 11 14.50 -43.40 40.39
C TYR A 11 13.45 -42.41 39.80
N HIS A 12 12.46 -42.02 40.63
CA HIS A 12 11.46 -41.01 40.20
C HIS A 12 12.03 -39.63 40.10
N LEU A 13 12.91 -39.23 40.98
CA LEU A 13 13.61 -37.95 40.88
C LEU A 13 14.44 -37.90 39.60
N LEU A 14 15.17 -38.98 39.30
CA LEU A 14 16.00 -39.07 38.09
C LEU A 14 15.16 -39.02 36.80
N THR A 15 14.00 -39.70 36.76
CA THR A 15 13.08 -39.66 35.62
C THR A 15 12.45 -38.27 35.45
N CYS A 16 12.10 -37.56 36.52
CA CYS A 16 11.60 -36.20 36.43
C CYS A 16 12.67 -35.22 35.92
N VAL A 17 13.89 -35.33 36.44
CA VAL A 17 15.03 -34.51 35.97
C VAL A 17 15.33 -34.81 34.50
N LEU A 18 15.33 -36.10 34.08
CA LEU A 18 15.54 -36.49 32.70
C LEU A 18 14.44 -35.95 31.78
N ALA A 19 13.18 -35.95 32.21
CA ALA A 19 12.05 -35.39 31.44
C ALA A 19 12.19 -33.90 31.26
N VAL A 20 12.60 -33.16 32.30
CA VAL A 20 12.86 -31.70 32.21
C VAL A 20 14.03 -31.42 31.26
N VAL A 21 15.13 -32.19 31.39
CA VAL A 21 16.29 -32.04 30.49
C VAL A 21 15.90 -32.34 29.04
N MET A 22 15.12 -33.38 28.79
CA MET A 22 14.60 -33.70 27.45
C MET A 22 13.70 -32.57 26.90
N ALA A 23 12.84 -32.00 27.74
CA ALA A 23 11.99 -30.87 27.32
C ALA A 23 12.84 -29.62 26.97
N VAL A 24 13.84 -29.30 27.79
CA VAL A 24 14.77 -28.20 27.53
C VAL A 24 15.57 -28.46 26.24
N LEU A 25 16.10 -29.70 26.08
CA LEU A 25 16.81 -30.06 24.85
C LEU A 25 15.89 -29.99 23.61
N ALA A 26 14.64 -30.43 23.72
CA ALA A 26 13.68 -30.31 22.62
C ALA A 26 13.43 -28.86 22.22
N VAL A 27 13.29 -27.93 23.21
CA VAL A 27 13.16 -26.49 22.94
C VAL A 27 14.42 -25.94 22.30
N LEU A 28 15.61 -26.28 22.80
CA LEU A 28 16.88 -25.81 22.25
C LEU A 28 17.12 -26.34 20.82
N VAL A 29 16.78 -27.60 20.56
CA VAL A 29 16.87 -28.19 19.22
C VAL A 29 15.85 -27.56 18.28
N SER A 30 14.64 -27.29 18.76
CA SER A 30 13.60 -26.60 18.00
C SER A 30 14.04 -25.18 17.61
N GLN A 31 14.59 -24.41 18.57
CA GLN A 31 15.14 -23.08 18.29
C GLN A 31 16.30 -23.11 17.29
N ARG A 32 17.22 -24.07 17.43
CA ARG A 32 18.32 -24.26 16.47
C ARG A 32 17.86 -24.70 15.09
N ALA A 33 16.83 -25.54 15.03
CA ALA A 33 16.21 -25.96 13.77
C ALA A 33 15.47 -24.78 13.11
N GLU A 34 14.79 -23.97 13.89
CA GLU A 34 14.13 -22.75 13.47
C GLU A 34 15.13 -21.73 12.88
N GLU A 35 16.26 -21.50 13.57
CA GLU A 35 17.33 -20.60 13.10
C GLU A 35 18.02 -21.10 11.81
N LYS A 36 18.21 -22.43 11.68
CA LYS A 36 18.99 -23.02 10.58
C LYS A 36 18.17 -23.38 9.35
N TRP A 37 16.89 -23.72 9.51
CA TRP A 37 16.00 -24.19 8.44
C TRP A 37 14.77 -23.31 8.22
N TYR A 38 14.69 -22.16 8.93
CA TYR A 38 13.58 -21.20 8.81
C TYR A 38 12.19 -21.85 8.89
N LEU A 39 12.06 -22.93 9.70
CA LEU A 39 10.82 -23.68 9.89
C LEU A 39 9.82 -22.94 10.79
N LYS A 40 9.58 -21.64 10.51
CA LYS A 40 8.48 -20.89 11.13
C LYS A 40 7.21 -21.16 10.35
N LEU A 41 6.25 -21.79 10.99
CA LEU A 41 4.91 -21.92 10.46
C LEU A 41 4.15 -20.65 10.89
N ASP A 42 3.88 -19.76 9.94
CA ASP A 42 3.01 -18.61 10.19
C ASP A 42 1.58 -19.12 10.38
N VAL A 43 1.16 -19.22 11.65
CA VAL A 43 -0.21 -19.60 12.03
C VAL A 43 -1.10 -18.36 12.24
N SER A 44 -0.62 -17.16 11.90
CA SER A 44 -1.44 -15.94 11.99
C SER A 44 -2.59 -16.03 10.97
N PRO A 45 -3.81 -15.64 11.35
CA PRO A 45 -4.95 -15.62 10.42
C PRO A 45 -4.74 -14.70 9.20
N SER A 46 -3.80 -13.77 9.30
CA SER A 46 -3.50 -12.76 8.28
C SER A 46 -2.38 -13.17 7.31
N GLY A 47 -1.61 -14.23 7.60
CA GLY A 47 -0.47 -14.64 6.75
C GLY A 47 0.51 -13.49 6.46
N VAL A 48 0.83 -12.67 7.46
CA VAL A 48 1.53 -11.37 7.30
C VAL A 48 2.83 -11.47 6.53
N THR A 49 3.54 -12.58 6.67
CA THR A 49 4.83 -12.79 6.01
C THR A 49 4.75 -13.71 4.79
N ASN A 50 3.55 -14.22 4.42
CA ASN A 50 3.42 -15.02 3.21
C ASN A 50 3.53 -14.13 1.97
N LEU A 51 4.31 -14.57 0.97
CA LEU A 51 4.43 -13.83 -0.28
C LEU A 51 3.15 -13.98 -1.12
N SER A 52 2.73 -12.89 -1.76
CA SER A 52 1.60 -12.87 -2.67
C SER A 52 1.98 -13.49 -4.03
N ASP A 53 0.97 -13.93 -4.79
CA ASP A 53 1.20 -14.47 -6.14
C ASP A 53 1.85 -13.44 -7.06
N TYR A 54 1.54 -12.15 -6.86
CA TYR A 54 2.21 -11.06 -7.56
C TYR A 54 3.71 -11.04 -7.27
N THR A 55 4.10 -11.05 -5.99
CA THR A 55 5.51 -11.06 -5.58
C THR A 55 6.23 -12.29 -6.13
N LEU A 56 5.60 -13.47 -6.05
CA LEU A 56 6.16 -14.71 -6.57
C LEU A 56 6.39 -14.62 -8.08
N SER A 57 5.42 -14.12 -8.84
CA SER A 57 5.55 -13.95 -10.30
C SER A 57 6.67 -13.00 -10.68
N ARG A 58 6.81 -11.87 -9.94
CA ARG A 58 7.89 -10.89 -10.15
C ARG A 58 9.27 -11.47 -9.80
N LEU A 59 9.39 -12.22 -8.70
CA LEU A 59 10.63 -12.88 -8.31
C LEU A 59 11.06 -13.94 -9.33
N HIS A 60 10.12 -14.74 -9.85
CA HIS A 60 10.41 -15.74 -10.87
C HIS A 60 10.76 -15.14 -12.25
N ALA A 61 10.36 -13.92 -12.50
CA ALA A 61 10.70 -13.18 -13.72
C ALA A 61 12.04 -12.45 -13.63
N LEU A 62 12.73 -12.47 -12.47
CA LEU A 62 14.05 -11.87 -12.33
C LEU A 62 15.11 -12.69 -13.08
N ASP A 63 15.87 -12.02 -13.93
CA ASP A 63 17.00 -12.57 -14.69
C ASP A 63 18.36 -12.00 -14.24
N GLU A 64 18.35 -11.01 -13.33
CA GLU A 64 19.55 -10.38 -12.77
C GLU A 64 19.66 -10.62 -11.27
N ASP A 65 20.91 -10.71 -10.77
CA ASP A 65 21.18 -10.86 -9.34
C ASP A 65 20.94 -9.53 -8.61
N VAL A 66 20.17 -9.60 -7.51
CA VAL A 66 19.86 -8.48 -6.63
C VAL A 66 20.39 -8.77 -5.23
N LEU A 67 21.04 -7.78 -4.66
CA LEU A 67 21.61 -7.85 -3.32
C LEU A 67 20.82 -6.96 -2.36
N LEU A 68 20.34 -7.55 -1.28
CA LEU A 68 19.56 -6.88 -0.24
C LEU A 68 20.39 -6.83 1.05
N TYR A 69 20.60 -5.62 1.53
CA TYR A 69 21.44 -5.36 2.69
C TYR A 69 20.61 -4.74 3.83
N PRO A 70 19.96 -5.56 4.68
CA PRO A 70 19.35 -5.06 5.90
C PRO A 70 20.42 -4.62 6.90
N VAL A 71 20.25 -3.43 7.49
CA VAL A 71 21.21 -2.81 8.40
C VAL A 71 20.71 -2.94 9.82
N TYR A 72 21.40 -3.74 10.64
CA TYR A 72 21.07 -3.95 12.04
C TYR A 72 22.32 -3.93 12.91
N THR A 73 22.28 -3.15 14.00
CA THR A 73 23.30 -3.25 15.07
C THR A 73 23.09 -4.52 15.88
N SER A 74 24.18 -5.06 16.42
CA SER A 74 24.11 -6.21 17.30
C SER A 74 23.21 -5.91 18.53
N GLY A 75 22.22 -6.79 18.77
CA GLY A 75 21.26 -6.63 19.86
C GLY A 75 20.07 -5.71 19.54
N TYR A 76 19.96 -5.16 18.32
CA TYR A 76 18.75 -4.46 17.91
C TYR A 76 17.59 -5.46 17.78
N ASP A 77 16.52 -5.21 18.53
CA ASP A 77 15.30 -6.03 18.55
C ASP A 77 14.09 -5.15 18.26
N SER A 78 13.31 -5.50 17.26
CA SER A 78 12.06 -4.84 16.95
C SER A 78 11.15 -5.75 16.11
N THR A 79 9.83 -5.58 16.27
CA THR A 79 8.84 -6.31 15.47
C THR A 79 9.03 -6.07 13.97
N VAL A 80 9.40 -4.85 13.57
CA VAL A 80 9.66 -4.51 12.16
C VAL A 80 10.84 -5.31 11.62
N ARG A 81 11.95 -5.37 12.39
CA ARG A 81 13.12 -6.18 12.03
C ARG A 81 12.75 -7.62 11.75
N ASP A 82 11.96 -8.23 12.65
CA ASP A 82 11.60 -9.64 12.53
C ASP A 82 10.73 -9.89 11.29
N LEU A 83 9.73 -9.04 11.05
CA LEU A 83 8.87 -9.11 9.87
C LEU A 83 9.65 -8.92 8.58
N VAL A 84 10.51 -7.89 8.50
CA VAL A 84 11.33 -7.60 7.31
C VAL A 84 12.31 -8.73 7.07
N THR A 85 13.00 -9.22 8.12
CA THR A 85 13.96 -10.33 7.99
C THR A 85 13.29 -11.60 7.50
N GLU A 86 12.09 -11.92 8.00
CA GLU A 86 11.35 -13.09 7.54
C GLU A 86 10.90 -12.94 6.08
N THR A 87 10.40 -11.76 5.68
CA THR A 87 10.04 -11.49 4.29
C THR A 87 11.24 -11.62 3.36
N LEU A 88 12.39 -11.04 3.72
CA LEU A 88 13.64 -11.15 2.96
C LEU A 88 14.10 -12.61 2.79
N ASN A 89 14.03 -13.39 3.86
CA ASN A 89 14.40 -14.81 3.83
C ASN A 89 13.48 -15.63 2.91
N LYS A 90 12.17 -15.35 2.93
CA LYS A 90 11.21 -15.98 2.03
C LYS A 90 11.48 -15.61 0.57
N MET A 91 11.72 -14.33 0.28
CA MET A 91 12.07 -13.89 -1.09
C MET A 91 13.36 -14.56 -1.59
N SER A 92 14.40 -14.65 -0.74
CA SER A 92 15.65 -15.32 -1.08
C SER A 92 15.51 -16.84 -1.23
N ALA A 93 14.55 -17.47 -0.54
CA ALA A 93 14.27 -18.88 -0.68
C ALA A 93 13.52 -19.21 -1.99
N GLU A 94 12.65 -18.30 -2.44
CA GLU A 94 11.86 -18.47 -3.67
C GLU A 94 12.64 -18.12 -4.94
N CYS A 95 13.65 -17.24 -4.86
CA CYS A 95 14.39 -16.79 -6.02
C CYS A 95 15.91 -16.83 -5.77
N ALA A 96 16.64 -17.60 -6.60
CA ALA A 96 18.09 -17.73 -6.51
C ALA A 96 18.86 -16.44 -6.86
N HIS A 97 18.23 -15.51 -7.58
CA HIS A 97 18.77 -14.20 -7.91
C HIS A 97 18.69 -13.20 -6.76
N VAL A 98 17.91 -13.49 -5.71
CA VAL A 98 17.77 -12.63 -4.54
C VAL A 98 18.73 -13.10 -3.44
N ARG A 99 19.73 -12.28 -3.11
CA ARG A 99 20.69 -12.56 -2.04
C ARG A 99 20.55 -11.56 -0.91
N VAL A 100 20.50 -12.05 0.31
CA VAL A 100 20.36 -11.24 1.52
C VAL A 100 21.62 -11.34 2.35
N GLU A 101 22.21 -10.20 2.69
CA GLU A 101 23.38 -10.10 3.55
C GLU A 101 23.20 -8.98 4.58
N THR A 102 23.12 -9.33 5.86
CA THR A 102 22.98 -8.34 6.94
C THR A 102 24.28 -7.57 7.16
N ILE A 103 24.17 -6.25 7.27
CA ILE A 103 25.29 -5.36 7.58
C ILE A 103 25.12 -4.80 8.99
N ASP A 104 26.16 -4.95 9.81
CA ASP A 104 26.24 -4.24 11.11
C ASP A 104 27.01 -2.93 10.89
N PRO A 105 26.35 -1.75 11.07
CA PRO A 105 26.97 -0.45 10.80
C PRO A 105 28.12 -0.13 11.74
N VAL A 106 28.20 -0.77 12.91
CA VAL A 106 29.29 -0.59 13.88
C VAL A 106 30.55 -1.34 13.45
N THR A 107 30.38 -2.55 12.95
CA THR A 107 31.51 -3.42 12.54
C THR A 107 31.90 -3.24 11.08
N GLN A 108 31.01 -2.74 10.23
CA GLN A 108 31.19 -2.59 8.78
C GLN A 108 30.87 -1.16 8.28
N PRO A 109 31.42 -0.08 8.90
CA PRO A 109 31.08 1.29 8.54
C PRO A 109 31.46 1.65 7.09
N GLN A 110 32.51 1.04 6.53
CA GLN A 110 32.95 1.29 5.16
C GLN A 110 31.93 0.79 4.12
N ARG A 111 31.26 -0.34 4.38
CA ARG A 111 30.20 -0.85 3.50
C ARG A 111 28.98 0.08 3.51
N ILE A 112 28.63 0.58 4.69
CA ILE A 112 27.55 1.56 4.81
C ILE A 112 27.86 2.83 4.03
N ALA A 113 29.07 3.37 4.15
CA ALA A 113 29.49 4.57 3.40
C ALA A 113 29.45 4.34 1.88
N ALA A 114 29.80 3.15 1.41
CA ALA A 114 29.74 2.81 0.00
C ALA A 114 28.28 2.72 -0.53
N LEU A 115 27.32 2.27 0.30
CA LEU A 115 25.91 2.13 -0.06
C LEU A 115 25.14 3.45 0.08
N SER A 116 25.45 4.26 1.09
CA SER A 116 24.72 5.50 1.37
C SER A 116 25.20 6.71 0.54
N GLY A 117 26.40 6.63 -0.03
CA GLY A 117 27.04 7.76 -0.75
C GLY A 117 27.36 8.95 0.17
N ASP A 118 26.90 8.95 1.41
CA ASP A 118 27.12 10.01 2.38
C ASP A 118 27.36 9.39 3.78
N ALA A 119 28.19 10.05 4.59
CA ALA A 119 28.58 9.59 5.93
C ALA A 119 27.49 9.85 7.01
N GLY A 120 26.26 10.09 6.61
CA GLY A 120 25.13 10.30 7.53
C GLY A 120 24.83 9.07 8.38
N SER A 121 24.25 9.27 9.55
CA SER A 121 23.79 8.17 10.41
C SER A 121 22.68 7.39 9.71
N ILE A 122 22.90 6.10 9.48
CA ILE A 122 21.89 5.19 8.96
C ILE A 122 21.08 4.64 10.12
N GLU A 123 19.78 4.73 10.01
CA GLU A 123 18.85 4.20 11.00
C GLU A 123 18.83 2.67 10.98
N ASN A 124 18.77 2.06 12.19
CA ASN A 124 18.59 0.62 12.32
C ASN A 124 17.27 0.18 11.67
N GLY A 125 17.33 -0.83 10.84
CA GLY A 125 16.18 -1.31 10.10
C GLY A 125 16.12 -0.80 8.65
N THR A 126 17.02 0.11 8.25
CA THR A 126 17.18 0.48 6.84
C THR A 126 17.57 -0.74 6.00
N VAL A 127 16.99 -0.89 4.82
CA VAL A 127 17.36 -1.91 3.85
C VAL A 127 17.87 -1.23 2.58
N PHE A 128 19.10 -1.56 2.16
CA PHE A 128 19.60 -1.18 0.86
C PHE A 128 19.39 -2.32 -0.13
N ILE A 129 18.94 -1.98 -1.32
CA ILE A 129 18.74 -2.90 -2.44
C ILE A 129 19.59 -2.43 -3.59
N THR A 130 20.39 -3.33 -4.17
CA THR A 130 21.25 -3.02 -5.31
C THR A 130 21.14 -4.09 -6.38
N ASN A 131 21.32 -3.70 -7.65
CA ASN A 131 21.60 -4.65 -8.72
C ASN A 131 23.04 -5.24 -8.58
N GLN A 132 23.38 -6.24 -9.35
CA GLN A 132 24.66 -6.95 -9.26
C GLN A 132 25.87 -6.01 -9.34
N ASP A 133 25.83 -5.01 -10.20
CA ASP A 133 26.94 -4.07 -10.44
C ASP A 133 26.94 -2.87 -9.50
N ALA A 134 25.99 -2.80 -8.56
CA ALA A 134 25.77 -1.69 -7.64
C ALA A 134 25.68 -0.31 -8.34
N THR A 135 25.21 -0.29 -9.58
CA THR A 135 25.00 0.94 -10.36
C THR A 135 23.76 1.69 -9.88
N ARG A 136 22.79 0.97 -9.29
CA ARG A 136 21.61 1.53 -8.65
C ARG A 136 21.51 1.03 -7.21
N ILE A 137 21.28 1.97 -6.31
CA ILE A 137 21.13 1.70 -4.89
C ILE A 137 19.79 2.33 -4.46
N ILE A 138 18.85 1.48 -4.06
CA ILE A 138 17.58 1.90 -3.50
C ILE A 138 17.67 1.76 -1.98
N ARG A 139 17.28 2.80 -1.26
CA ARG A 139 17.23 2.82 0.20
C ARG A 139 15.77 2.79 0.65
N LEU A 140 15.44 1.87 1.55
CA LEU A 140 14.16 1.83 2.26
C LEU A 140 14.42 2.09 3.74
N SER A 141 13.77 3.09 4.29
CA SER A 141 13.83 3.42 5.71
C SER A 141 12.87 2.52 6.52
N PRO A 142 13.13 2.25 7.81
CA PRO A 142 12.29 1.37 8.61
C PRO A 142 10.84 1.84 8.73
N GLU A 143 10.59 3.13 8.69
CA GLU A 143 9.26 3.74 8.68
C GLU A 143 8.43 3.42 7.42
N GLU A 144 9.09 3.08 6.31
CA GLU A 144 8.41 2.70 5.07
C GLU A 144 7.83 1.27 5.11
N PHE A 145 8.18 0.47 6.11
CA PHE A 145 7.67 -0.90 6.26
C PHE A 145 6.40 -1.00 7.09
N LEU A 146 6.10 0.01 7.90
CA LEU A 146 4.90 0.08 8.71
C LEU A 146 4.13 1.36 8.43
N PHE A 147 2.84 1.21 8.22
CA PHE A 147 1.93 2.31 7.96
C PHE A 147 0.79 2.27 8.99
N SER A 148 0.62 3.35 9.75
CA SER A 148 -0.49 3.48 10.70
C SER A 148 -1.66 4.19 10.06
N ARG A 149 -2.85 3.66 10.23
CA ARG A 149 -4.09 4.20 9.68
C ARG A 149 -5.22 4.14 10.69
N THR A 150 -6.01 5.19 10.73
CA THR A 150 -7.24 5.23 11.54
C THR A 150 -8.45 4.98 10.64
N VAL A 151 -9.21 3.91 10.91
CA VAL A 151 -10.44 3.58 10.21
C VAL A 151 -11.54 3.37 11.26
N LEU A 152 -12.69 4.04 11.12
CA LEU A 152 -13.79 3.99 12.09
C LEU A 152 -13.38 4.38 13.53
N GLY A 153 -12.36 5.23 13.69
CA GLY A 153 -11.83 5.61 14.98
C GLY A 153 -10.90 4.59 15.64
N GLU A 154 -10.62 3.47 14.99
CA GLU A 154 -9.61 2.49 15.41
C GLU A 154 -8.32 2.64 14.61
N GLU A 155 -7.20 2.62 15.31
CA GLU A 155 -5.88 2.69 14.69
C GLU A 155 -5.41 1.29 14.30
N TYR A 156 -5.07 1.12 13.04
CA TYR A 156 -4.50 -0.12 12.47
C TYR A 156 -3.09 0.11 12.02
N THR A 157 -2.23 -0.83 12.33
CA THR A 157 -0.89 -0.89 11.75
C THR A 157 -0.91 -1.86 10.57
N ILE A 158 -0.39 -1.41 9.44
CA ILE A 158 -0.29 -2.16 8.20
C ILE A 158 1.18 -2.44 7.94
N TYR A 159 1.52 -3.68 7.64
CA TYR A 159 2.86 -4.07 7.20
C TYR A 159 2.92 -4.01 5.67
N CYS A 160 3.86 -3.21 5.16
CA CYS A 160 4.06 -2.98 3.73
C CYS A 160 5.39 -3.55 3.22
N GLY A 161 6.09 -4.36 4.04
CA GLY A 161 7.46 -4.79 3.74
C GLY A 161 7.57 -5.57 2.43
N GLU A 162 6.63 -6.48 2.16
CA GLU A 162 6.59 -7.22 0.90
C GLU A 162 6.47 -6.26 -0.31
N ALA A 163 5.49 -5.36 -0.26
CA ALA A 163 5.21 -4.39 -1.32
C ALA A 163 6.41 -3.47 -1.59
N GLN A 164 7.00 -2.92 -0.52
CA GLN A 164 8.16 -2.02 -0.64
C GLN A 164 9.39 -2.75 -1.18
N LEU A 165 9.66 -3.96 -0.71
CA LEU A 165 10.82 -4.74 -1.14
C LEU A 165 10.72 -5.15 -2.61
N ILE A 166 9.56 -5.69 -3.05
CA ILE A 166 9.40 -6.11 -4.46
C ILE A 166 9.45 -4.93 -5.42
N GLY A 167 8.85 -3.78 -5.04
CA GLY A 167 8.95 -2.56 -5.82
C GLY A 167 10.38 -2.01 -5.89
N ALA A 168 11.13 -2.07 -4.77
CA ALA A 168 12.53 -1.64 -4.74
C ALA A 168 13.44 -2.56 -5.58
N ILE A 169 13.20 -3.88 -5.56
CA ILE A 169 13.87 -4.85 -6.45
C ILE A 169 13.60 -4.47 -7.91
N GLY A 170 12.35 -4.22 -8.29
CA GLY A 170 12.00 -3.79 -9.64
C GLY A 170 12.74 -2.51 -10.06
N ARG A 171 12.77 -1.49 -9.19
CA ARG A 171 13.52 -0.24 -9.46
C ARG A 171 15.03 -0.46 -9.56
N ALA A 172 15.61 -1.37 -8.80
CA ALA A 172 17.03 -1.68 -8.84
C ALA A 172 17.43 -2.35 -10.16
N CYS A 173 16.56 -3.19 -10.75
CA CYS A 173 16.77 -3.91 -12.00
C CYS A 173 16.36 -3.11 -13.26
N THR A 174 15.75 -1.93 -13.10
CA THR A 174 15.30 -1.11 -14.24
C THR A 174 16.24 0.06 -14.45
N ASP A 175 16.81 0.21 -15.64
CA ASP A 175 17.75 1.29 -15.97
C ASP A 175 17.15 2.68 -15.80
N ASN A 176 15.89 2.85 -16.23
CA ASN A 176 15.16 4.11 -16.16
C ASN A 176 13.74 3.85 -15.63
N PRO A 177 13.55 3.69 -14.33
CA PRO A 177 12.22 3.56 -13.77
C PRO A 177 11.41 4.84 -14.00
N VAL A 178 10.13 4.69 -14.26
CA VAL A 178 9.22 5.81 -14.50
C VAL A 178 9.03 6.59 -13.20
N GLY A 179 9.29 7.89 -13.25
CA GLY A 179 9.02 8.82 -12.17
C GLY A 179 7.55 9.23 -12.14
N VAL A 180 6.96 9.28 -10.95
CA VAL A 180 5.63 9.85 -10.71
C VAL A 180 5.76 11.02 -9.75
N TYR A 181 5.42 12.22 -10.22
CA TYR A 181 5.61 13.47 -9.49
C TYR A 181 4.30 14.01 -8.97
N PHE A 182 4.11 14.08 -7.67
CA PHE A 182 3.06 14.87 -7.04
C PHE A 182 3.43 16.35 -7.16
N LEU A 183 2.72 17.09 -8.00
CA LEU A 183 2.95 18.51 -8.18
C LEU A 183 2.52 19.28 -6.93
N THR A 184 3.28 20.31 -6.60
CA THR A 184 3.07 21.19 -5.45
C THR A 184 3.23 22.66 -5.87
N GLY A 185 2.72 23.58 -5.04
CA GLY A 185 2.85 25.02 -5.26
C GLY A 185 1.52 25.74 -5.38
N HIS A 186 0.43 25.04 -5.70
CA HIS A 186 -0.90 25.62 -5.92
C HIS A 186 -1.94 25.10 -4.92
N GLY A 187 -1.50 24.51 -3.77
CA GLY A 187 -2.36 23.95 -2.73
C GLY A 187 -3.00 22.62 -3.13
N GLU A 188 -2.31 21.86 -3.95
CA GLU A 188 -2.66 20.50 -4.37
C GLU A 188 -2.69 19.53 -3.16
N LEU A 189 -3.29 18.35 -3.38
CA LEU A 189 -3.10 17.22 -2.48
C LEU A 189 -1.64 16.77 -2.52
N SER A 190 -1.04 16.67 -1.35
CA SER A 190 0.34 16.25 -1.20
C SER A 190 0.46 14.70 -1.32
N GLN A 191 1.70 14.23 -1.41
CA GLN A 191 1.99 12.79 -1.33
C GLN A 191 1.54 12.19 0.00
N GLU A 192 1.59 12.97 1.11
CA GLU A 192 1.14 12.56 2.43
C GLU A 192 -0.38 12.43 2.51
N ASP A 193 -1.14 13.28 1.78
CA ASP A 193 -2.59 13.18 1.67
C ASP A 193 -3.04 11.94 0.89
N CYS A 194 -2.16 11.40 0.02
CA CYS A 194 -2.39 10.26 -0.87
C CYS A 194 -1.34 9.16 -0.64
N SER A 195 -0.99 8.91 0.63
CA SER A 195 0.12 8.03 0.98
C SER A 195 -0.09 6.58 0.57
N LEU A 196 -1.33 6.09 0.54
CA LEU A 196 -1.66 4.75 0.03
C LEU A 196 -1.43 4.63 -1.49
N LEU A 197 -1.79 5.66 -2.25
CA LEU A 197 -1.48 5.69 -3.69
C LEU A 197 0.04 5.71 -3.91
N ALA A 198 0.75 6.56 -3.18
CA ALA A 198 2.21 6.63 -3.27
C ALA A 198 2.88 5.30 -2.89
N LEU A 199 2.39 4.62 -1.85
CA LEU A 199 2.83 3.29 -1.46
C LEU A 199 2.58 2.27 -2.59
N GLN A 200 1.38 2.26 -3.15
CA GLN A 200 0.98 1.35 -4.22
C GLN A 200 1.84 1.57 -5.49
N LEU A 201 2.10 2.82 -5.87
CA LEU A 201 2.96 3.14 -7.00
C LEU A 201 4.40 2.65 -6.77
N ARG A 202 4.97 2.89 -5.58
CA ARG A 202 6.31 2.37 -5.23
C ARG A 202 6.38 0.85 -5.29
N SER A 203 5.35 0.15 -4.82
CA SER A 203 5.29 -1.32 -4.86
C SER A 203 5.24 -1.87 -6.28
N ASN A 204 4.73 -1.09 -7.23
CA ASN A 204 4.70 -1.40 -8.65
C ASN A 204 5.96 -0.94 -9.42
N GLY A 205 6.99 -0.48 -8.72
CA GLY A 205 8.28 -0.14 -9.29
C GLY A 205 8.42 1.30 -9.79
N PHE A 206 7.43 2.18 -9.55
CA PHE A 206 7.55 3.61 -9.85
C PHE A 206 8.43 4.34 -8.84
N GLU A 207 9.16 5.35 -9.30
CA GLU A 207 9.84 6.33 -8.42
C GLU A 207 8.88 7.47 -8.09
N VAL A 208 8.52 7.61 -6.82
CA VAL A 208 7.55 8.63 -6.40
C VAL A 208 8.26 9.84 -5.80
N HIS A 209 8.00 11.00 -6.38
CA HIS A 209 8.60 12.28 -6.03
C HIS A 209 7.52 13.34 -5.76
N SER A 210 7.93 14.47 -5.19
CA SER A 210 7.10 15.66 -5.06
C SER A 210 7.90 16.90 -5.47
N GLY A 211 7.26 17.88 -6.09
CA GLY A 211 7.94 19.11 -6.45
C GLY A 211 7.11 20.11 -7.22
N GLU A 212 7.57 21.36 -7.26
CA GLU A 212 6.98 22.42 -8.04
C GLU A 212 7.36 22.25 -9.53
N ILE A 213 6.41 22.43 -10.44
CA ILE A 213 6.63 22.25 -11.88
C ILE A 213 7.79 23.08 -12.42
N ALA A 214 8.00 24.27 -11.84
CA ALA A 214 9.09 25.17 -12.23
C ALA A 214 10.50 24.69 -11.79
N ARG A 215 10.59 23.70 -10.90
CA ARG A 215 11.85 23.24 -10.28
C ARG A 215 12.21 21.80 -10.61
N ILE A 216 11.25 21.00 -11.06
CA ILE A 216 11.48 19.63 -11.47
C ILE A 216 11.92 19.56 -12.92
N ALA A 217 12.62 18.49 -13.29
CA ALA A 217 13.05 18.21 -14.66
C ALA A 217 12.62 16.78 -15.04
N PRO A 218 11.31 16.53 -15.21
CA PRO A 218 10.78 15.21 -15.49
C PRO A 218 11.23 14.74 -16.89
N ALA A 219 11.52 13.44 -17.02
CA ALA A 219 11.70 12.81 -18.32
C ALA A 219 10.35 12.73 -19.05
N ALA A 220 10.35 12.62 -20.36
CA ALA A 220 9.11 12.50 -21.14
C ALA A 220 8.31 11.21 -20.79
N THR A 221 8.98 10.20 -20.22
CA THR A 221 8.35 8.98 -19.73
C THR A 221 7.70 9.11 -18.37
N ASP A 222 8.01 10.18 -17.62
CA ASP A 222 7.47 10.40 -16.29
C ASP A 222 6.01 10.86 -16.32
N ILE A 223 5.37 10.76 -15.16
CA ILE A 223 3.96 11.12 -14.99
C ILE A 223 3.86 12.23 -13.96
N LEU A 224 3.16 13.30 -14.31
CA LEU A 224 2.86 14.41 -13.39
C LEU A 224 1.43 14.27 -12.85
N LEU A 225 1.28 14.33 -11.53
CA LEU A 225 -0.01 14.31 -10.85
C LEU A 225 -0.36 15.72 -10.35
N LEU A 226 -1.41 16.34 -10.88
CA LEU A 226 -1.95 17.62 -10.44
C LEU A 226 -3.30 17.39 -9.77
N LEU A 227 -3.32 17.37 -8.44
CA LEU A 227 -4.43 16.86 -7.65
C LEU A 227 -5.11 17.98 -6.84
N ALA A 228 -6.34 18.34 -7.18
CA ALA A 228 -7.16 19.35 -6.50
C ALA A 228 -6.46 20.70 -6.26
N PRO A 229 -5.89 21.37 -7.27
CA PRO A 229 -5.23 22.66 -7.08
C PRO A 229 -6.22 23.70 -6.54
N ARG A 230 -5.78 24.52 -5.58
CA ARG A 230 -6.57 25.58 -4.96
C ARG A 230 -6.36 26.94 -5.63
N SER A 231 -5.25 27.11 -6.36
CA SER A 231 -4.94 28.27 -7.19
C SER A 231 -4.53 27.84 -8.60
N ASP A 232 -4.71 28.74 -9.56
CA ASP A 232 -4.36 28.47 -10.96
C ASP A 232 -2.85 28.44 -11.17
N LEU A 233 -2.42 27.78 -12.21
CA LEU A 233 -1.05 27.82 -12.71
C LEU A 233 -0.74 29.25 -13.18
N THR A 234 0.50 29.66 -13.06
CA THR A 234 0.99 30.84 -13.78
C THR A 234 1.04 30.58 -15.28
N GLY A 235 1.14 31.63 -16.09
CA GLY A 235 1.27 31.47 -17.54
C GLY A 235 2.50 30.66 -17.94
N ASP A 236 3.63 30.86 -17.25
CA ASP A 236 4.88 30.16 -17.52
C ASP A 236 4.78 28.64 -17.13
N GLU A 237 4.13 28.34 -16.03
CA GLU A 237 3.89 26.94 -15.59
C GLU A 237 2.92 26.23 -16.53
N ALA A 238 1.86 26.90 -16.96
CA ALA A 238 0.94 26.33 -17.95
C ALA A 238 1.64 26.06 -19.29
N GLN A 239 2.55 26.98 -19.72
CA GLN A 239 3.36 26.75 -20.91
C GLN A 239 4.34 25.57 -20.72
N THR A 240 4.96 25.47 -19.56
CA THR A 240 5.86 24.32 -19.21
C THR A 240 5.10 23.01 -19.25
N LEU A 241 3.90 22.94 -18.65
CA LEU A 241 3.04 21.77 -18.64
C LEU A 241 2.59 21.37 -20.07
N ALA A 242 2.19 22.38 -20.89
CA ALA A 242 1.83 22.13 -22.28
C ALA A 242 3.02 21.64 -23.11
N ALA A 243 4.21 22.21 -22.91
CA ALA A 243 5.43 21.76 -23.58
C ALA A 243 5.83 20.33 -23.15
N PHE A 244 5.68 20.00 -21.88
CA PHE A 244 5.91 18.63 -21.38
C PHE A 244 4.99 17.63 -22.09
N LEU A 245 3.69 17.91 -22.15
CA LEU A 245 2.71 17.11 -22.87
C LEU A 245 3.02 17.01 -24.38
N ASP A 246 3.40 18.10 -25.03
CA ASP A 246 3.72 18.09 -26.48
C ASP A 246 4.98 17.28 -26.80
N ASN A 247 5.89 17.11 -25.84
CA ASN A 247 7.08 16.25 -25.93
C ASN A 247 6.85 14.78 -25.56
N GLY A 248 5.58 14.35 -25.45
CA GLY A 248 5.25 12.96 -25.11
C GLY A 248 5.02 12.72 -23.62
N GLY A 249 5.04 13.76 -22.80
CA GLY A 249 4.81 13.67 -21.37
C GLY A 249 3.39 13.21 -20.99
N ARG A 250 3.23 12.79 -19.75
CA ARG A 250 2.01 12.20 -19.23
C ARG A 250 1.54 12.95 -17.99
N VAL A 251 0.27 13.33 -17.96
CA VAL A 251 -0.30 14.13 -16.87
C VAL A 251 -1.63 13.54 -16.43
N LEU A 252 -1.80 13.35 -15.13
CA LEU A 252 -3.07 13.02 -14.49
C LEU A 252 -3.53 14.24 -13.69
N VAL A 253 -4.74 14.72 -13.98
CA VAL A 253 -5.38 15.81 -13.24
C VAL A 253 -6.64 15.27 -12.58
N ALA A 254 -6.77 15.48 -11.28
CA ALA A 254 -7.97 15.11 -10.54
C ALA A 254 -8.56 16.35 -9.84
N CYS A 255 -9.83 16.68 -10.17
CA CYS A 255 -10.54 17.83 -9.59
C CYS A 255 -11.96 17.42 -9.21
N GLY A 256 -12.32 17.65 -7.95
CA GLY A 256 -13.70 17.40 -7.45
C GLY A 256 -14.56 18.68 -7.47
N ALA A 257 -15.80 18.54 -6.96
CA ALA A 257 -16.75 19.65 -6.84
C ALA A 257 -16.23 20.81 -5.95
N ASP A 258 -15.34 20.51 -5.01
CA ASP A 258 -14.73 21.51 -4.12
C ASP A 258 -13.55 22.25 -4.75
N THR A 259 -13.10 21.83 -5.92
CA THR A 259 -12.02 22.51 -6.65
C THR A 259 -12.56 23.78 -7.29
N PRO A 260 -11.88 24.94 -7.16
CA PRO A 260 -12.37 26.21 -7.69
C PRO A 260 -12.20 26.31 -9.23
N LEU A 261 -12.79 25.37 -9.98
CA LEU A 261 -12.62 25.17 -11.41
C LEU A 261 -12.82 26.44 -12.25
N SER A 262 -13.73 27.31 -11.84
CA SER A 262 -13.99 28.59 -12.53
C SER A 262 -12.82 29.58 -12.48
N ARG A 263 -11.87 29.37 -11.54
CA ARG A 263 -10.67 30.20 -11.37
C ARG A 263 -9.43 29.60 -12.01
N LEU A 264 -9.47 28.29 -12.38
CA LEU A 264 -8.35 27.56 -12.94
C LEU A 264 -8.29 27.67 -14.48
N THR A 265 -8.22 28.92 -14.97
CA THR A 265 -8.34 29.21 -16.39
C THR A 265 -7.16 28.74 -17.23
N GLN A 266 -5.94 28.81 -16.67
CA GLN A 266 -4.72 28.30 -17.32
C GLN A 266 -4.74 26.76 -17.40
N LEU A 267 -5.08 26.10 -16.31
CA LEU A 267 -5.23 24.64 -16.29
C LEU A 267 -6.29 24.18 -17.30
N GLN A 268 -7.47 24.83 -17.31
CA GLN A 268 -8.53 24.53 -18.28
C GLN A 268 -8.09 24.74 -19.74
N ALA A 269 -7.27 25.79 -19.99
CA ALA A 269 -6.71 26.03 -21.32
C ALA A 269 -5.79 24.88 -21.75
N VAL A 270 -4.89 24.39 -20.87
CA VAL A 270 -4.03 23.23 -21.16
C VAL A 270 -4.86 21.99 -21.45
N CYS A 271 -5.86 21.65 -20.61
CA CYS A 271 -6.75 20.51 -20.84
C CYS A 271 -7.47 20.60 -22.20
N SER A 272 -7.92 21.80 -22.59
CA SER A 272 -8.63 22.04 -23.85
C SER A 272 -7.77 21.81 -25.09
N LEU A 273 -6.42 21.91 -25.00
CA LEU A 273 -5.50 21.54 -26.07
C LEU A 273 -5.60 20.04 -26.45
N TYR A 274 -6.06 19.23 -25.52
CA TYR A 274 -6.24 17.79 -25.69
C TYR A 274 -7.72 17.38 -25.81
N GLY A 275 -8.64 18.33 -25.99
CA GLY A 275 -10.07 18.07 -26.18
C GLY A 275 -10.80 17.67 -24.90
N LEU A 276 -10.24 17.91 -23.73
CA LEU A 276 -10.82 17.64 -22.43
C LEU A 276 -10.95 18.93 -21.59
N GLY A 277 -11.86 18.91 -20.63
CA GLY A 277 -12.02 19.98 -19.67
C GLY A 277 -12.89 19.57 -18.50
N PHE A 278 -12.88 20.36 -17.44
CA PHE A 278 -13.76 20.18 -16.29
C PHE A 278 -14.98 21.09 -16.39
N GLN A 279 -16.11 20.59 -15.94
CA GLN A 279 -17.33 21.35 -15.75
C GLN A 279 -17.58 21.54 -14.25
N SER A 280 -17.73 22.80 -13.83
CA SER A 280 -18.07 23.12 -12.43
C SER A 280 -19.46 22.60 -12.08
N GLY A 281 -19.62 22.19 -10.86
CA GLY A 281 -20.84 21.65 -10.31
C GLY A 281 -20.57 20.38 -9.52
N TRP A 282 -21.63 19.80 -9.03
CA TRP A 282 -21.60 18.60 -8.23
C TRP A 282 -22.50 17.53 -8.84
N VAL A 283 -21.92 16.45 -9.30
CA VAL A 283 -22.65 15.32 -9.88
C VAL A 283 -23.08 14.39 -8.77
N VAL A 284 -24.36 14.08 -8.73
CA VAL A 284 -24.99 13.12 -7.79
C VAL A 284 -25.76 12.06 -8.57
N GLU A 285 -25.86 10.87 -8.02
CA GLU A 285 -26.72 9.82 -8.58
C GLU A 285 -28.14 9.96 -8.04
N SER A 286 -29.15 9.63 -8.84
CA SER A 286 -30.52 9.66 -8.37
C SER A 286 -30.74 8.62 -7.26
N ALA A 287 -31.60 8.92 -6.30
CA ALA A 287 -31.90 8.05 -5.16
C ALA A 287 -32.38 6.63 -5.54
N ALA A 288 -32.85 6.43 -6.76
CA ALA A 288 -33.32 5.12 -7.26
C ALA A 288 -32.16 4.17 -7.63
N GLU A 289 -30.97 4.69 -7.90
CA GLU A 289 -29.77 3.89 -8.21
C GLU A 289 -28.88 3.66 -6.98
N SER A 290 -29.10 4.44 -5.92
CA SER A 290 -28.28 4.41 -4.70
C SER A 290 -28.70 3.34 -3.69
N ASP A 291 -29.33 2.26 -4.12
CA ASP A 291 -29.91 1.18 -3.27
C ASP A 291 -28.96 0.60 -2.19
N ARG A 292 -27.68 0.98 -2.23
CA ARG A 292 -26.68 0.57 -1.23
C ARG A 292 -26.16 1.69 -0.32
N TYR A 293 -26.44 2.98 -0.65
CA TYR A 293 -25.97 4.16 0.12
C TYR A 293 -27.03 5.24 0.15
N VAL A 294 -28.21 4.89 0.60
CA VAL A 294 -29.37 5.79 0.72
C VAL A 294 -29.04 7.06 1.53
N ASP A 295 -28.00 6.99 2.39
CA ASP A 295 -27.61 8.09 3.28
C ASP A 295 -26.42 8.91 2.78
N ALA A 296 -25.88 8.62 1.58
CA ALA A 296 -24.69 9.30 1.08
C ALA A 296 -24.71 9.46 -0.46
N PRO A 297 -25.66 10.24 -1.03
CA PRO A 297 -25.81 10.43 -2.48
C PRO A 297 -24.65 11.18 -3.13
N GLU A 298 -23.78 11.80 -2.33
CA GLU A 298 -22.54 12.43 -2.78
C GLU A 298 -21.45 11.43 -3.22
N TYR A 299 -21.64 10.13 -3.00
CA TYR A 299 -20.68 9.10 -3.40
C TYR A 299 -21.19 8.37 -4.63
N LEU A 300 -20.69 8.79 -5.78
CA LEU A 300 -21.01 8.12 -7.05
C LEU A 300 -20.31 6.77 -7.15
N SER A 301 -21.04 5.78 -7.67
CA SER A 301 -20.49 4.51 -8.13
C SER A 301 -20.58 4.47 -9.66
N PRO A 302 -19.57 4.97 -10.39
CA PRO A 302 -19.63 5.09 -11.84
C PRO A 302 -19.54 3.73 -12.52
N VAL A 303 -19.96 3.70 -13.78
CA VAL A 303 -19.67 2.58 -14.68
C VAL A 303 -18.24 2.74 -15.19
N VAL A 304 -17.42 1.72 -15.04
CA VAL A 304 -16.08 1.66 -15.63
C VAL A 304 -16.25 1.36 -17.11
N ALA A 305 -15.87 2.31 -17.96
CA ALA A 305 -16.03 2.23 -19.42
C ALA A 305 -14.76 1.73 -20.14
N ALA A 306 -13.61 1.69 -19.42
CA ALA A 306 -12.34 1.18 -19.94
C ALA A 306 -12.20 -0.34 -19.66
N ASP A 307 -11.36 -1.01 -20.44
CA ASP A 307 -11.06 -2.44 -20.30
C ASP A 307 -10.07 -2.69 -19.12
N TYR A 308 -10.38 -2.15 -17.94
CA TYR A 308 -9.63 -2.44 -16.71
C TYR A 308 -10.29 -3.60 -15.96
N GLU A 309 -9.48 -4.49 -15.41
CA GLU A 309 -9.95 -5.64 -14.63
C GLU A 309 -10.35 -5.22 -13.21
N ILE A 310 -11.37 -4.38 -13.08
CA ILE A 310 -11.91 -3.93 -11.79
C ILE A 310 -13.03 -4.90 -11.37
N THR A 311 -12.79 -5.64 -10.30
CA THR A 311 -13.75 -6.63 -9.78
C THR A 311 -14.70 -6.05 -8.74
N GLY A 312 -14.29 -5.02 -8.03
CA GLY A 312 -15.08 -4.35 -7.02
C GLY A 312 -15.71 -3.06 -7.51
N ARG A 313 -16.07 -2.22 -6.58
CA ARG A 313 -16.76 -0.96 -6.86
C ARG A 313 -15.79 0.22 -6.82
N ILE A 314 -15.94 1.12 -7.78
CA ILE A 314 -15.30 2.43 -7.75
C ILE A 314 -16.22 3.43 -7.02
N LEU A 315 -15.65 4.30 -6.20
CA LEU A 315 -16.35 5.35 -5.48
C LEU A 315 -15.73 6.71 -5.80
N LEU A 316 -16.55 7.65 -6.26
CA LEU A 316 -16.15 9.03 -6.52
C LEU A 316 -16.87 9.99 -5.56
N PRO A 317 -16.24 10.34 -4.43
CA PRO A 317 -16.82 11.35 -3.55
C PRO A 317 -16.79 12.72 -4.21
N ARG A 318 -17.85 13.52 -4.04
CA ARG A 318 -17.94 14.91 -4.45
C ARG A 318 -17.42 15.17 -5.86
N ALA A 319 -17.92 14.38 -6.82
CA ALA A 319 -17.47 14.46 -8.20
C ALA A 319 -17.97 15.74 -8.90
N SER A 320 -17.10 16.37 -9.70
CA SER A 320 -17.48 17.32 -10.74
C SER A 320 -17.89 16.58 -12.03
N ALA A 321 -17.93 17.23 -13.16
CA ALA A 321 -18.11 16.56 -14.45
C ALA A 321 -16.96 16.90 -15.40
N LEU A 322 -16.78 16.08 -16.44
CA LEU A 322 -15.87 16.37 -17.54
C LEU A 322 -16.66 16.74 -18.79
N ILE A 323 -16.06 17.59 -19.61
CA ILE A 323 -16.56 17.94 -20.93
C ILE A 323 -15.52 17.65 -22.01
N THR A 324 -16.00 17.39 -23.19
CA THR A 324 -15.20 17.23 -24.41
C THR A 324 -15.52 18.38 -25.36
N PRO A 325 -14.92 19.57 -25.15
CA PRO A 325 -15.36 20.81 -25.83
C PRO A 325 -15.16 20.77 -27.35
N ALA A 326 -14.14 20.09 -27.84
CA ALA A 326 -13.92 19.88 -29.27
C ALA A 326 -12.93 18.75 -29.50
N LEU A 327 -13.18 17.91 -30.51
CA LEU A 327 -12.22 16.94 -30.98
C LEU A 327 -10.98 17.66 -31.53
N ARG A 328 -9.80 17.19 -31.14
CA ARG A 328 -8.52 17.72 -31.60
C ARG A 328 -7.88 16.76 -32.58
N PRO A 329 -7.34 17.24 -33.72
CA PRO A 329 -6.67 16.38 -34.69
C PRO A 329 -5.50 15.62 -34.04
N GLY A 330 -5.45 14.31 -34.27
CA GLY A 330 -4.39 13.45 -33.72
C GLY A 330 -4.51 13.12 -32.23
N VAL A 331 -5.60 13.51 -31.57
CA VAL A 331 -5.92 13.15 -30.19
C VAL A 331 -7.09 12.17 -30.18
N THR A 332 -6.89 11.04 -29.51
CA THR A 332 -7.95 10.07 -29.22
C THR A 332 -8.39 10.24 -27.77
N VAL A 333 -9.67 10.48 -27.54
CA VAL A 333 -10.25 10.59 -26.20
C VAL A 333 -11.02 9.31 -25.89
N THR A 334 -10.63 8.62 -24.83
CA THR A 334 -11.26 7.40 -24.33
C THR A 334 -11.99 7.69 -23.03
N PRO A 335 -13.30 7.45 -22.92
CA PRO A 335 -14.02 7.50 -21.66
C PRO A 335 -13.49 6.42 -20.71
N LEU A 336 -13.26 6.77 -19.44
CA LEU A 336 -12.85 5.84 -18.40
C LEU A 336 -14.00 5.54 -17.44
N LEU A 337 -14.67 6.59 -16.97
CA LEU A 337 -15.74 6.52 -15.97
C LEU A 337 -16.93 7.37 -16.43
N THR A 338 -18.12 6.82 -16.30
CA THR A 338 -19.38 7.52 -16.64
C THR A 338 -20.45 7.28 -15.58
N THR A 339 -21.41 8.19 -15.45
CA THR A 339 -22.59 7.97 -14.62
C THR A 339 -23.65 7.14 -15.35
N SER A 340 -24.72 6.81 -14.63
CA SER A 340 -25.99 6.41 -15.28
C SER A 340 -26.63 7.59 -16.03
N ASP A 341 -27.70 7.33 -16.77
CA ASP A 341 -28.50 8.35 -17.45
C ASP A 341 -29.44 9.14 -16.52
N ARG A 342 -29.48 8.78 -15.23
CA ARG A 342 -30.32 9.39 -14.18
C ARG A 342 -29.55 10.28 -13.23
N ALA A 343 -28.25 10.47 -13.45
CA ALA A 343 -27.45 11.37 -12.65
C ALA A 343 -27.89 12.82 -12.86
N VAL A 344 -27.62 13.65 -11.86
CA VAL A 344 -27.94 15.08 -11.87
C VAL A 344 -26.66 15.87 -11.55
N LEU A 345 -26.37 16.87 -12.36
CA LEU A 345 -25.35 17.87 -12.09
C LEU A 345 -26.00 19.06 -11.41
N HIS A 346 -25.69 19.29 -10.15
CA HIS A 346 -26.05 20.49 -9.40
C HIS A 346 -25.03 21.60 -9.69
N PRO A 347 -25.45 22.84 -9.99
CA PRO A 347 -24.54 23.95 -10.22
C PRO A 347 -23.84 24.43 -8.94
N ASP A 348 -24.46 24.23 -7.76
CA ASP A 348 -23.93 24.58 -6.45
C ASP A 348 -23.60 23.34 -5.62
N ALA A 349 -22.32 23.16 -5.31
CA ALA A 349 -21.82 22.04 -4.49
C ALA A 349 -22.01 22.27 -2.97
N SER A 350 -22.51 23.41 -2.54
CA SER A 350 -22.73 23.73 -1.11
C SER A 350 -24.10 23.28 -0.59
N GLY A 351 -25.01 22.89 -1.48
CA GLY A 351 -26.35 22.41 -1.13
C GLY A 351 -26.38 20.96 -0.63
N ASN A 352 -27.58 20.50 -0.30
CA ASN A 352 -27.81 19.08 -0.01
C ASN A 352 -27.91 18.31 -1.35
N ALA A 353 -27.21 17.20 -1.47
CA ALA A 353 -27.19 16.35 -2.67
C ALA A 353 -28.54 15.81 -3.12
N LEU A 354 -29.52 15.70 -2.19
CA LEU A 354 -30.88 15.20 -2.46
C LEU A 354 -31.87 16.31 -2.86
N ASP A 355 -31.49 17.57 -2.68
CA ASP A 355 -32.41 18.68 -2.93
C ASP A 355 -32.23 19.16 -4.39
N SER A 356 -33.33 19.27 -5.11
CA SER A 356 -33.35 19.86 -6.45
C SER A 356 -32.95 21.33 -6.39
N GLN A 357 -32.03 21.72 -7.27
CA GLN A 357 -31.51 23.07 -7.38
C GLN A 357 -31.96 23.74 -8.68
N ALA A 358 -32.05 25.07 -8.65
CA ALA A 358 -32.28 25.83 -9.88
C ALA A 358 -31.07 25.71 -10.82
N GLY A 359 -31.31 25.18 -12.02
CA GLY A 359 -30.24 24.94 -13.00
C GLY A 359 -29.69 23.53 -13.01
N ASP A 360 -30.30 22.59 -12.29
CA ASP A 360 -29.99 21.19 -12.37
C ASP A 360 -30.05 20.66 -13.80
N VAL A 361 -29.08 19.86 -14.15
CA VAL A 361 -29.02 19.18 -15.47
C VAL A 361 -29.00 17.68 -15.22
N SER A 362 -30.01 16.98 -15.76
CA SER A 362 -30.09 15.51 -15.67
C SER A 362 -29.52 14.88 -16.94
N GLY A 363 -28.84 13.74 -16.77
CA GLY A 363 -28.28 12.99 -17.89
C GLY A 363 -27.07 12.15 -17.48
N GLN A 364 -26.45 11.53 -18.49
CA GLN A 364 -25.19 10.84 -18.31
C GLN A 364 -24.02 11.83 -18.33
N PHE A 365 -23.13 11.74 -17.36
CA PHE A 365 -21.93 12.57 -17.25
C PHE A 365 -20.67 11.74 -17.37
N LEU A 366 -19.66 12.32 -18.01
CA LEU A 366 -18.30 11.80 -18.05
C LEU A 366 -17.58 12.21 -16.76
N LEU A 367 -17.00 11.23 -16.06
CA LEU A 367 -16.32 11.41 -14.77
C LEU A 367 -14.84 11.10 -14.83
N GLY A 368 -14.41 10.32 -15.82
CA GLY A 368 -13.02 10.02 -16.09
C GLY A 368 -12.79 9.87 -17.57
N ALA A 369 -11.71 10.43 -18.09
CA ALA A 369 -11.34 10.32 -19.49
C ALA A 369 -9.83 10.42 -19.68
N MET A 370 -9.32 9.75 -20.72
CA MET A 370 -7.92 9.84 -21.13
C MET A 370 -7.83 10.29 -22.58
N ALA A 371 -7.02 11.29 -22.84
CA ALA A 371 -6.64 11.77 -24.15
C ALA A 371 -5.23 11.29 -24.48
N LYS A 372 -5.06 10.48 -25.53
CA LYS A 372 -3.76 9.99 -26.00
C LYS A 372 -3.41 10.58 -27.38
N LYS A 373 -2.11 10.85 -27.61
CA LYS A 373 -1.53 11.09 -28.94
C LYS A 373 -0.61 9.95 -29.33
N SER A 374 -0.41 9.72 -30.62
CA SER A 374 0.55 8.73 -31.14
C SER A 374 2.01 9.02 -30.76
N SER A 375 2.31 10.23 -30.25
CA SER A 375 3.62 10.62 -29.73
C SER A 375 3.96 10.06 -28.35
N GLY A 376 3.06 9.31 -27.70
CA GLY A 376 3.21 8.82 -26.33
C GLY A 376 2.58 9.74 -25.28
N THR A 377 2.11 10.93 -25.66
CA THR A 377 1.41 11.84 -24.76
C THR A 377 0.13 11.22 -24.21
N ALA A 378 -0.07 11.33 -22.90
CA ALA A 378 -1.32 10.99 -22.24
C ALA A 378 -1.75 12.07 -21.26
N LEU A 379 -2.99 12.56 -21.40
CA LEU A 379 -3.63 13.44 -20.42
C LEU A 379 -4.87 12.71 -19.88
N SER A 380 -4.86 12.38 -18.60
CA SER A 380 -6.00 11.80 -17.92
C SER A 380 -6.66 12.80 -17.00
N LEU A 381 -7.98 12.92 -17.06
CA LEU A 381 -8.77 13.74 -16.15
C LEU A 381 -9.68 12.84 -15.31
N LEU A 382 -9.74 13.09 -14.00
CA LEU A 382 -10.65 12.46 -13.06
C LEU A 382 -11.49 13.54 -12.36
N ALA A 383 -12.80 13.34 -12.33
CA ALA A 383 -13.76 14.33 -11.82
C ALA A 383 -13.91 14.32 -10.27
N SER A 384 -13.13 13.52 -9.56
CA SER A 384 -13.08 13.51 -8.09
C SER A 384 -11.63 13.41 -7.63
N SER A 385 -11.22 14.31 -6.77
CA SER A 385 -9.90 14.25 -6.10
C SER A 385 -9.96 13.46 -4.79
N ASP A 386 -11.12 13.41 -4.14
CA ASP A 386 -11.28 12.70 -2.87
C ASP A 386 -11.26 11.16 -3.04
N MET A 387 -11.38 10.68 -4.29
CA MET A 387 -11.18 9.26 -4.59
C MET A 387 -9.73 8.78 -4.38
N LEU A 388 -8.77 9.71 -4.28
CA LEU A 388 -7.34 9.44 -4.07
C LEU A 388 -6.90 9.71 -2.63
N ARG A 389 -7.71 10.42 -1.85
CA ARG A 389 -7.32 10.94 -0.54
C ARG A 389 -7.49 9.88 0.56
N ASP A 390 -6.45 9.68 1.36
CA ASP A 390 -6.47 8.73 2.48
C ASP A 390 -7.51 9.05 3.55
N SER A 391 -7.78 10.34 3.78
CA SER A 391 -8.75 10.82 4.77
C SER A 391 -10.20 10.81 4.29
N ALA A 392 -10.46 10.55 3.00
CA ALA A 392 -11.81 10.47 2.48
C ALA A 392 -12.55 9.27 3.09
N SER A 393 -13.75 9.51 3.63
CA SER A 393 -14.51 8.47 4.32
C SER A 393 -15.97 8.49 3.92
N ILE A 394 -16.59 7.31 3.87
CA ILE A 394 -18.02 7.08 3.66
C ILE A 394 -18.57 6.29 4.83
N SER A 395 -19.56 6.82 5.51
CA SER A 395 -20.18 6.18 6.69
C SER A 395 -19.15 5.70 7.73
N GLY A 396 -18.05 6.44 7.88
CA GLY A 396 -16.95 6.13 8.80
C GLY A 396 -15.91 5.12 8.29
N ALA A 397 -16.14 4.49 7.12
CA ALA A 397 -15.10 3.68 6.45
C ALA A 397 -14.32 4.56 5.49
N SER A 398 -13.02 4.29 5.30
CA SER A 398 -12.25 4.96 4.26
C SER A 398 -12.78 4.61 2.87
N VAL A 399 -12.83 5.59 1.98
CA VAL A 399 -13.20 5.38 0.56
C VAL A 399 -12.28 4.37 -0.09
N LEU A 400 -10.98 4.46 0.15
CA LEU A 400 -9.98 3.56 -0.42
C LEU A 400 -10.07 2.11 0.10
N ASP A 401 -10.59 1.91 1.34
CA ASP A 401 -10.84 0.57 1.87
C ASP A 401 -12.17 -0.03 1.41
N ALA A 402 -13.13 0.84 1.08
CA ALA A 402 -14.48 0.44 0.68
C ALA A 402 -14.64 0.27 -0.85
N SER A 403 -13.57 0.51 -1.60
CA SER A 403 -13.59 0.54 -3.07
C SER A 403 -12.30 0.00 -3.69
N ASP A 404 -12.33 -0.28 -4.98
CA ASP A 404 -11.18 -0.64 -5.81
C ASP A 404 -10.50 0.60 -6.44
N ASN A 405 -10.64 1.77 -5.83
CA ASN A 405 -10.07 3.01 -6.37
C ASN A 405 -8.54 2.92 -6.56
N LEU A 406 -7.83 2.32 -5.60
CA LEU A 406 -6.38 2.15 -5.72
C LEU A 406 -6.00 1.26 -6.90
N ALA A 407 -6.76 0.19 -7.16
CA ALA A 407 -6.54 -0.67 -8.32
C ALA A 407 -6.73 0.13 -9.62
N LEU A 408 -7.88 0.81 -9.76
CA LEU A 408 -8.16 1.65 -10.93
C LEU A 408 -7.07 2.70 -11.17
N LEU A 409 -6.62 3.38 -10.12
CA LEU A 409 -5.61 4.43 -10.24
C LEU A 409 -4.24 3.87 -10.64
N THR A 410 -3.89 2.71 -10.12
CA THR A 410 -2.65 2.04 -10.48
C THR A 410 -2.70 1.55 -11.92
N ASP A 411 -3.81 0.95 -12.35
CA ASP A 411 -4.02 0.54 -13.73
C ASP A 411 -3.95 1.73 -14.68
N LEU A 412 -4.58 2.85 -14.31
CA LEU A 412 -4.54 4.08 -15.08
C LEU A 412 -3.11 4.62 -15.22
N VAL A 413 -2.35 4.68 -14.12
CA VAL A 413 -0.95 5.16 -14.14
C VAL A 413 -0.07 4.21 -14.95
N THR A 414 -0.28 2.91 -14.85
CA THR A 414 0.47 1.88 -15.60
C THR A 414 0.15 1.94 -17.10
N ASP A 415 -1.14 2.13 -17.48
CA ASP A 415 -1.54 2.36 -18.87
C ASP A 415 -0.95 3.68 -19.42
N MET A 416 -0.93 4.74 -18.61
CA MET A 416 -0.25 5.97 -18.99
C MET A 416 1.24 5.77 -19.19
N ALA A 417 1.89 4.91 -18.38
CA ALA A 417 3.32 4.59 -18.46
C ALA A 417 3.66 3.71 -19.68
N ASP A 418 2.65 3.14 -20.35
CA ASP A 418 2.83 2.16 -21.43
C ASP A 418 3.62 0.92 -20.96
N ILE A 419 3.38 0.51 -19.71
CA ILE A 419 3.97 -0.67 -19.10
C ILE A 419 2.99 -1.84 -19.28
N ASP A 420 3.49 -2.94 -19.84
CA ASP A 420 2.68 -4.13 -20.04
C ASP A 420 2.21 -4.71 -18.70
N GLN A 421 0.91 -4.73 -18.46
CA GLN A 421 0.32 -5.22 -17.22
C GLN A 421 0.14 -6.73 -17.28
N THR A 422 1.14 -7.49 -16.87
CA THR A 422 1.01 -8.94 -16.81
C THR A 422 0.67 -9.49 -15.42
N ALA A 423 0.52 -8.66 -14.41
CA ALA A 423 0.32 -9.12 -13.04
C ALA A 423 -0.66 -8.27 -12.24
N SER A 424 -1.62 -8.92 -11.62
CA SER A 424 -2.54 -8.36 -10.62
C SER A 424 -1.81 -7.63 -9.48
N LEU A 425 -2.32 -6.48 -9.11
CA LEU A 425 -1.74 -5.44 -8.27
C LEU A 425 -1.75 -5.72 -6.76
N ASP A 426 -1.92 -6.96 -6.34
CA ASP A 426 -2.03 -7.31 -4.92
C ASP A 426 -0.66 -7.61 -4.28
N ALA A 427 0.26 -6.68 -4.36
CA ALA A 427 1.48 -6.75 -3.57
C ALA A 427 1.14 -6.48 -2.11
N GLY A 428 0.76 -7.52 -1.43
CA GLY A 428 0.59 -7.77 -0.01
C GLY A 428 0.74 -6.61 0.99
N VAL A 429 -0.17 -5.64 0.95
CA VAL A 429 -0.38 -4.72 2.08
C VAL A 429 -1.17 -5.49 3.15
N LYS A 430 -0.55 -5.82 4.29
CA LYS A 430 -1.14 -6.74 5.26
C LYS A 430 -1.40 -6.05 6.60
N ARG A 431 -2.62 -6.17 7.09
CA ARG A 431 -2.96 -5.67 8.44
C ARG A 431 -2.25 -6.52 9.49
N LEU A 432 -1.52 -5.85 10.38
CA LEU A 432 -1.01 -6.51 11.56
C LEU A 432 -2.16 -6.77 12.53
N PRO A 433 -2.28 -7.98 13.08
CA PRO A 433 -3.23 -8.24 14.15
C PRO A 433 -2.89 -7.32 15.32
N ALA A 434 -3.92 -6.72 15.93
CA ALA A 434 -3.72 -5.93 17.13
C ALA A 434 -2.95 -6.77 18.17
N GLN A 435 -1.78 -6.29 18.60
CA GLN A 435 -0.93 -7.02 19.57
C GLN A 435 -1.59 -7.17 20.97
N ARG A 436 -2.75 -6.58 21.18
CA ARG A 436 -3.53 -6.71 22.40
C ARG A 436 -4.69 -7.65 22.18
N ILE A 437 -4.74 -8.70 23.00
CA ILE A 437 -5.96 -9.48 23.17
C ILE A 437 -6.99 -8.52 23.77
N THR A 438 -7.87 -7.97 22.94
CA THR A 438 -8.99 -7.15 23.38
C THR A 438 -10.12 -8.08 23.83
N PHE A 439 -10.62 -7.84 25.02
CA PHE A 439 -11.78 -8.57 25.52
C PHE A 439 -13.01 -7.67 25.44
N ASP A 440 -14.08 -8.18 24.89
CA ASP A 440 -15.36 -7.46 24.75
C ASP A 440 -15.95 -7.01 26.10
N SER A 441 -15.48 -7.58 27.20
CA SER A 441 -15.89 -7.21 28.56
C SER A 441 -14.83 -7.58 29.58
N GLU A 442 -14.79 -6.86 30.73
CA GLU A 442 -13.94 -7.16 31.87
C GLU A 442 -14.20 -8.56 32.43
N SER A 443 -15.44 -9.05 32.34
CA SER A 443 -15.81 -10.41 32.76
C SER A 443 -15.20 -11.49 31.83
N SER A 444 -15.06 -11.23 30.53
CA SER A 444 -14.39 -12.12 29.58
C SER A 444 -12.88 -12.19 29.86
N ARG A 445 -12.27 -11.04 30.12
CA ARG A 445 -10.87 -10.95 30.54
C ARG A 445 -10.57 -11.72 31.80
N GLN A 446 -11.41 -11.57 32.84
CA GLN A 446 -11.26 -12.30 34.10
C GLN A 446 -11.41 -13.81 33.91
N ARG A 447 -12.36 -14.27 33.09
CA ARG A 447 -12.55 -15.71 32.80
C ARG A 447 -11.34 -16.31 32.13
N VAL A 448 -10.78 -15.65 31.11
CA VAL A 448 -9.59 -16.15 30.39
C VAL A 448 -8.36 -16.13 31.32
N THR A 449 -8.20 -15.10 32.14
CA THR A 449 -7.14 -15.01 33.13
C THR A 449 -7.22 -16.12 34.17
N ILE A 450 -8.41 -16.40 34.72
CA ILE A 450 -8.64 -17.49 35.65
C ILE A 450 -8.39 -18.85 34.99
N LEU A 451 -8.86 -19.05 33.74
CA LEU A 451 -8.63 -20.28 32.99
C LEU A 451 -7.14 -20.55 32.79
N ALA A 452 -6.40 -19.55 32.31
CA ALA A 452 -4.98 -19.66 31.99
C ALA A 452 -4.09 -19.81 33.26
N LEU A 453 -4.33 -19.02 34.31
CA LEU A 453 -3.45 -18.95 35.49
C LEU A 453 -3.85 -19.92 36.60
N THR A 454 -5.10 -20.41 36.61
CA THR A 454 -5.58 -21.24 37.74
C THR A 454 -6.07 -22.61 37.27
N VAL A 455 -6.95 -22.67 36.28
CA VAL A 455 -7.58 -23.94 35.89
C VAL A 455 -6.60 -24.83 35.17
N ILE A 456 -5.87 -24.33 34.18
CA ILE A 456 -4.91 -25.17 33.40
C ILE A 456 -3.79 -25.68 34.30
N PRO A 457 -3.07 -24.86 35.09
CA PRO A 457 -2.05 -25.35 36.04
C PRO A 457 -2.65 -26.28 37.13
N GLY A 458 -3.86 -25.98 37.61
CA GLY A 458 -4.57 -26.77 38.59
C GLY A 458 -4.89 -28.19 38.09
N VAL A 459 -5.38 -28.30 36.86
CA VAL A 459 -5.66 -29.61 36.22
C VAL A 459 -4.35 -30.39 36.01
N LEU A 460 -3.27 -29.73 35.60
CA LEU A 460 -1.95 -30.37 35.45
C LEU A 460 -1.41 -30.87 36.77
N LEU A 461 -1.52 -30.12 37.87
CA LEU A 461 -1.12 -30.53 39.20
C LEU A 461 -2.00 -31.67 39.73
N LEU A 462 -3.31 -31.63 39.48
CA LEU A 462 -4.24 -32.70 39.86
C LEU A 462 -3.95 -34.00 39.13
N THR A 463 -3.72 -33.96 37.84
CA THR A 463 -3.35 -35.15 37.04
C THR A 463 -2.02 -35.73 37.52
N MET A 464 -1.03 -34.88 37.80
CA MET A 464 0.24 -35.29 38.39
C MET A 464 0.05 -35.96 39.76
N ALA A 465 -0.77 -35.35 40.62
CA ALA A 465 -1.08 -35.93 41.95
C ALA A 465 -1.79 -37.29 41.87
N VAL A 466 -2.78 -37.43 40.94
CA VAL A 466 -3.49 -38.71 40.70
C VAL A 466 -2.53 -39.78 40.20
N VAL A 467 -1.64 -39.43 39.26
CA VAL A 467 -0.63 -40.38 38.76
C VAL A 467 0.32 -40.79 39.87
N LEU A 468 0.78 -39.88 40.71
CA LEU A 468 1.65 -40.19 41.86
C LEU A 468 0.94 -41.07 42.91
N LEU A 469 -0.33 -40.80 43.24
CA LEU A 469 -1.11 -41.58 44.18
C LEU A 469 -1.41 -42.98 43.64
N LYS A 470 -1.70 -43.12 42.35
CA LYS A 470 -1.94 -44.42 41.71
C LYS A 470 -0.66 -45.27 41.68
N ARG A 471 0.51 -44.67 41.48
CA ARG A 471 1.82 -45.35 41.56
C ARG A 471 2.25 -45.70 42.98
N ARG A 472 1.71 -45.03 44.02
CA ARG A 472 2.01 -45.35 45.43
C ARG A 472 1.18 -46.53 45.96
N ARG A 473 0.14 -46.98 45.23
CA ARG A 473 -0.74 -48.10 45.57
C ARG A 473 -0.45 -49.39 44.76
N LEU A 474 0.49 -49.32 43.82
CA LEU A 474 1.14 -50.44 43.14
C LEU A 474 2.51 -50.70 43.77
#